data_dabf35014d93ea4c3cd737d83d4c4ea3
#
_entry.id   dabf35014d93ea4c3cd737d83d4c4ea3
#
_cell.length_a   1.000
_cell.length_b   1.000
_cell.length_c   1.000
_cell.angle_alpha   90.00
_cell.angle_beta   90.00
_cell.angle_gamma   90.00
#
_symmetry.space_group_name_H-M   'P 1'
#
loop_
_entity.id
_entity.type
_entity.pdbx_description
1 polymer ?
#
loop_
_entity_poly.entity_id
_entity_poly.type
_entity_poly.pdbx_seq_one_letter_code
_entity_poly.pdbx_strand_id
1 'polypeptide(L)'
;SDGKPFAFARTGNFARTEFDVHVTSKRRFRYQTNLLTADLRPDAWLRGTGAAPTAEGPVYVDAAELILPSGKMLLESGLLTFRREAPFRPEFALSAAMRVQRHDVRATVTGSLDELEIEPSSSPPLARDDLWVLILTGQPPSERWQDRSAAAMESLAVFLARDQLVRWFGGDSEGLLDRVE
;
A
#
# COMPACT_ATOMS: atom_id res chain seq x y z
N SER A 1 3.06 -11.92 15.68
CA SER A 1 2.38 -12.25 14.43
C SER A 1 3.00 -13.52 13.88
N ASP A 2 2.31 -14.66 14.00
CA ASP A 2 2.75 -15.94 13.47
C ASP A 2 2.87 -15.83 11.94
N GLY A 3 4.10 -15.67 11.48
CA GLY A 3 4.44 -15.50 10.08
C GLY A 3 4.27 -16.77 9.25
N LYS A 4 3.02 -17.24 9.11
CA LYS A 4 2.75 -18.29 8.13
C LYS A 4 2.98 -17.71 6.74
N PRO A 5 3.79 -18.34 5.89
CA PRO A 5 4.02 -17.86 4.54
C PRO A 5 2.71 -17.83 3.75
N PHE A 6 2.59 -16.87 2.85
CA PHE A 6 1.45 -16.75 1.96
C PHE A 6 1.31 -18.04 1.14
N ALA A 7 0.08 -18.54 0.98
CA ALA A 7 -0.23 -19.71 0.18
C ALA A 7 -1.60 -19.50 -0.51
N PHE A 8 -1.72 -19.91 -1.76
CA PHE A 8 -3.01 -19.95 -2.46
C PHE A 8 -3.88 -21.10 -1.97
N ALA A 9 -3.26 -22.23 -1.64
CA ALA A 9 -3.91 -23.37 -1.03
C ALA A 9 -2.92 -24.13 -0.15
N ARG A 10 -3.32 -24.57 1.02
CA ARG A 10 -2.47 -25.32 1.97
C ARG A 10 -2.64 -26.82 1.87
N THR A 11 -3.75 -27.28 1.29
CA THR A 11 -4.12 -28.69 1.17
C THR A 11 -4.76 -28.97 -0.19
N GLY A 12 -4.88 -30.24 -0.53
CA GLY A 12 -5.48 -30.68 -1.79
C GLY A 12 -4.52 -30.70 -2.99
N ASN A 13 -5.05 -31.01 -4.14
CA ASN A 13 -4.25 -31.16 -5.37
C ASN A 13 -3.60 -29.84 -5.81
N PHE A 14 -4.30 -28.71 -5.66
CA PHE A 14 -3.78 -27.40 -6.03
C PHE A 14 -2.56 -26.98 -5.19
N ALA A 15 -2.51 -27.39 -3.93
CA ALA A 15 -1.35 -27.10 -3.07
C ALA A 15 -0.04 -27.68 -3.65
N ARG A 16 -0.12 -28.79 -4.39
CA ARG A 16 1.02 -29.51 -5.00
C ARG A 16 1.21 -29.19 -6.48
N THR A 17 0.26 -28.51 -7.10
CA THR A 17 0.34 -28.16 -8.52
C THR A 17 1.39 -27.06 -8.70
N GLU A 18 2.39 -27.36 -9.54
CA GLU A 18 3.38 -26.36 -9.96
C GLU A 18 2.78 -25.47 -11.05
N PHE A 19 3.13 -24.20 -10.98
CA PHE A 19 2.74 -23.22 -12.00
C PHE A 19 3.90 -22.25 -12.29
N ASP A 20 3.94 -21.80 -13.52
CA ASP A 20 4.81 -20.72 -14.01
C ASP A 20 3.97 -19.84 -14.92
N VAL A 21 3.46 -18.74 -14.37
CA VAL A 21 2.48 -17.87 -15.03
C VAL A 21 3.01 -16.45 -15.10
N HIS A 22 3.10 -15.91 -16.32
CA HIS A 22 3.36 -14.49 -16.52
C HIS A 22 2.03 -13.72 -16.47
N VAL A 23 1.87 -12.91 -15.44
CA VAL A 23 0.72 -12.04 -15.27
C VAL A 23 1.06 -10.67 -15.85
N THR A 24 0.57 -10.42 -17.03
CA THR A 24 0.71 -9.12 -17.69
C THR A 24 -0.65 -8.60 -18.10
N SER A 25 -0.88 -7.31 -17.98
CA SER A 25 -2.13 -6.70 -18.41
C SER A 25 -1.89 -5.45 -19.25
N LYS A 26 -2.48 -5.43 -20.44
CA LYS A 26 -2.58 -4.21 -21.27
C LYS A 26 -3.69 -3.27 -20.80
N ARG A 27 -4.65 -3.79 -20.03
CA ARG A 27 -5.75 -3.04 -19.44
C ARG A 27 -5.45 -2.81 -17.95
N ARG A 28 -5.89 -1.67 -17.42
CA ARG A 28 -5.77 -1.37 -16.00
C ARG A 28 -6.68 -2.31 -15.21
N PHE A 29 -6.13 -2.90 -14.18
CA PHE A 29 -6.90 -3.64 -13.19
C PHE A 29 -7.29 -2.66 -12.08
N ARG A 30 -8.58 -2.42 -11.91
CA ARG A 30 -9.07 -1.50 -10.88
C ARG A 30 -9.30 -2.23 -9.58
N TYR A 31 -8.61 -1.76 -8.56
CA TYR A 31 -8.86 -2.12 -7.16
C TYR A 31 -9.60 -0.97 -6.48
N GLN A 32 -10.63 -1.31 -5.71
CA GLN A 32 -11.44 -0.29 -5.04
C GLN A 32 -11.87 -0.76 -3.65
N THR A 33 -11.66 0.13 -2.67
CA THR A 33 -12.19 0.05 -1.31
C THR A 33 -12.94 1.33 -0.98
N ASN A 34 -13.43 1.46 0.25
CA ASN A 34 -14.08 2.69 0.73
C ASN A 34 -13.13 3.90 0.77
N LEU A 35 -11.82 3.66 0.93
CA LEU A 35 -10.82 4.70 1.14
C LEU A 35 -9.81 4.82 0.00
N LEU A 36 -9.65 3.76 -0.80
CA LEU A 36 -8.63 3.70 -1.83
C LEU A 36 -9.22 3.17 -3.14
N THR A 37 -8.96 3.90 -4.21
CA THR A 37 -9.12 3.40 -5.58
C THR A 37 -7.76 3.42 -6.25
N ALA A 38 -7.39 2.32 -6.91
CA ALA A 38 -6.12 2.22 -7.62
C ALA A 38 -6.28 1.47 -8.94
N ASP A 39 -5.64 1.98 -9.98
CA ASP A 39 -5.52 1.32 -11.28
C ASP A 39 -4.13 0.71 -11.38
N LEU A 40 -4.06 -0.61 -11.45
CA LEU A 40 -2.84 -1.40 -11.43
C LEU A 40 -2.56 -2.01 -12.80
N ARG A 41 -1.29 -2.11 -13.13
CA ARG A 41 -0.81 -2.79 -14.34
C ARG A 41 0.33 -3.73 -13.98
N PRO A 42 0.01 -5.01 -13.73
CA PRO A 42 1.02 -6.01 -13.42
C PRO A 42 1.86 -6.39 -14.63
N ASP A 43 3.13 -6.66 -14.38
CA ASP A 43 4.08 -7.31 -15.28
C ASP A 43 4.99 -8.21 -14.45
N ALA A 44 4.42 -9.28 -13.89
CA ALA A 44 5.07 -10.10 -12.90
C ALA A 44 4.88 -11.60 -13.16
N TRP A 45 5.84 -12.38 -12.74
CA TRP A 45 5.79 -13.83 -12.79
C TRP A 45 5.29 -14.40 -11.48
N LEU A 46 4.33 -15.31 -11.56
CA LEU A 46 3.89 -16.15 -10.46
C LEU A 46 4.41 -17.56 -10.70
N ARG A 47 5.21 -18.07 -9.76
CA ARG A 47 5.85 -19.38 -9.86
C ARG A 47 5.73 -20.15 -8.57
N GLY A 48 6.03 -21.46 -8.63
CA GLY A 48 6.04 -22.35 -7.47
C GLY A 48 4.80 -23.22 -7.40
N THR A 49 4.37 -23.53 -6.20
CA THR A 49 3.18 -24.37 -5.96
C THR A 49 2.09 -23.58 -5.24
N GLY A 50 0.86 -24.12 -5.20
CA GLY A 50 -0.22 -23.50 -4.44
C GLY A 50 0.09 -23.32 -2.95
N ALA A 51 0.93 -24.20 -2.38
CA ALA A 51 1.37 -24.11 -0.99
C ALA A 51 2.56 -23.17 -0.77
N ALA A 52 3.40 -22.99 -1.80
CA ALA A 52 4.59 -22.14 -1.75
C ALA A 52 4.73 -21.32 -3.05
N PRO A 53 3.83 -20.35 -3.26
CA PRO A 53 3.91 -19.48 -4.44
C PRO A 53 5.01 -18.42 -4.27
N THR A 54 5.57 -17.98 -5.37
CA THR A 54 6.49 -16.84 -5.44
C THR A 54 6.01 -15.85 -6.47
N ALA A 55 6.26 -14.57 -6.22
CA ALA A 55 5.98 -13.48 -7.16
C ALA A 55 7.27 -12.73 -7.45
N GLU A 56 7.51 -12.38 -8.72
CA GLU A 56 8.70 -11.66 -9.15
C GLU A 56 8.35 -10.72 -10.30
N GLY A 57 8.70 -9.47 -10.16
CA GLY A 57 8.49 -8.45 -11.20
C GLY A 57 7.77 -7.21 -10.70
N PRO A 58 7.63 -6.19 -11.58
CA PRO A 58 6.97 -4.94 -11.24
C PRO A 58 5.45 -5.02 -11.36
N VAL A 59 4.78 -4.24 -10.51
CA VAL A 59 3.37 -3.84 -10.67
C VAL A 59 3.32 -2.33 -10.67
N TYR A 60 2.98 -1.75 -11.80
CA TYR A 60 2.83 -0.31 -11.93
C TYR A 60 1.48 0.13 -11.37
N VAL A 61 1.49 1.22 -10.61
CA VAL A 61 0.27 1.90 -10.16
C VAL A 61 0.09 3.12 -11.05
N ASP A 62 -0.74 2.99 -12.07
CA ASP A 62 -0.94 4.03 -13.09
C ASP A 62 -1.74 5.23 -12.56
N ALA A 63 -2.65 4.97 -11.61
CA ALA A 63 -3.39 6.01 -10.89
C ALA A 63 -3.87 5.44 -9.55
N ALA A 64 -3.89 6.27 -8.52
CA ALA A 64 -4.59 5.94 -7.28
C ALA A 64 -5.14 7.21 -6.61
N GLU A 65 -6.23 7.03 -5.89
CA GLU A 65 -6.88 8.05 -5.07
C GLU A 65 -7.09 7.49 -3.67
N LEU A 66 -6.53 8.17 -2.68
CA LEU A 66 -6.74 7.87 -1.26
C LEU A 66 -7.62 8.95 -0.65
N ILE A 67 -8.72 8.54 -0.03
CA ILE A 67 -9.64 9.44 0.67
C ILE A 67 -9.21 9.57 2.12
N LEU A 68 -8.83 10.78 2.52
CA LEU A 68 -8.46 11.14 3.88
C LEU A 68 -9.47 12.15 4.44
N PRO A 69 -9.57 12.33 5.76
CA PRO A 69 -10.40 13.34 6.37
C PRO A 69 -10.07 14.77 5.88
N SER A 70 -8.81 15.01 5.52
CA SER A 70 -8.30 16.27 4.96
C SER A 70 -8.61 16.49 3.47
N GLY A 71 -9.05 15.43 2.77
CA GLY A 71 -9.35 15.49 1.33
C GLY A 71 -8.81 14.27 0.57
N LYS A 72 -8.71 14.41 -0.74
CA LYS A 72 -8.24 13.36 -1.63
C LYS A 72 -6.76 13.52 -1.92
N MET A 73 -6.00 12.47 -1.68
CA MET A 73 -4.59 12.37 -2.07
C MET A 73 -4.50 11.57 -3.36
N LEU A 74 -3.87 12.12 -4.37
CA LEU A 74 -3.74 11.53 -5.70
C LEU A 74 -2.32 11.04 -5.92
N LEU A 75 -2.18 9.83 -6.46
CA LEU A 75 -0.90 9.28 -6.84
C LEU A 75 -0.34 10.03 -8.05
N GLU A 76 0.93 10.43 -7.97
CA GLU A 76 1.71 11.00 -9.07
C GLU A 76 2.55 9.94 -9.80
N SER A 77 3.10 8.99 -9.03
CA SER A 77 3.84 7.85 -9.55
C SER A 77 3.79 6.68 -8.58
N GLY A 78 3.78 5.46 -9.11
CA GLY A 78 3.71 4.27 -8.28
C GLY A 78 4.32 3.03 -8.92
N LEU A 79 5.19 2.39 -8.15
CA LEU A 79 5.81 1.12 -8.49
C LEU A 79 5.83 0.21 -7.26
N LEU A 80 5.42 -1.02 -7.47
CA LEU A 80 5.56 -2.12 -6.53
C LEU A 80 6.50 -3.14 -7.17
N THR A 81 7.55 -3.54 -6.47
CA THR A 81 8.51 -4.53 -6.98
C THR A 81 8.45 -5.78 -6.12
N PHE A 82 8.05 -6.89 -6.73
CA PHE A 82 8.09 -8.20 -6.08
C PHE A 82 9.44 -8.86 -6.34
N ARG A 83 10.03 -9.44 -5.29
CA ARG A 83 11.27 -10.20 -5.36
C ARG A 83 11.02 -11.64 -4.94
N ARG A 84 11.72 -12.57 -5.57
CA ARG A 84 11.59 -14.00 -5.30
C ARG A 84 11.94 -14.37 -3.85
N GLU A 85 12.91 -13.66 -3.26
CA GLU A 85 13.40 -13.89 -1.90
C GLU A 85 12.41 -13.44 -0.83
N ALA A 86 11.48 -12.53 -1.19
CA ALA A 86 10.45 -12.01 -0.31
C ALA A 86 9.07 -12.14 -0.97
N PRO A 87 8.55 -13.37 -1.14
CA PRO A 87 7.29 -13.62 -1.83
C PRO A 87 6.15 -12.83 -1.20
N PHE A 88 5.38 -12.12 -2.02
CA PHE A 88 4.23 -11.30 -1.60
C PHE A 88 4.53 -10.20 -0.58
N ARG A 89 5.79 -9.79 -0.48
CA ARG A 89 6.25 -8.62 0.26
C ARG A 89 6.90 -7.64 -0.71
N PRO A 90 6.11 -6.86 -1.44
CA PRO A 90 6.65 -5.92 -2.42
C PRO A 90 7.42 -4.79 -1.74
N GLU A 91 8.40 -4.27 -2.47
CA GLU A 91 8.98 -2.96 -2.19
C GLU A 91 8.13 -1.89 -2.85
N PHE A 92 7.88 -0.82 -2.11
CA PHE A 92 7.08 0.32 -2.53
C PHE A 92 7.98 1.48 -2.96
N ALA A 93 7.63 2.12 -4.06
CA ALA A 93 8.15 3.41 -4.47
C ALA A 93 6.97 4.22 -5.02
N LEU A 94 6.31 4.99 -4.15
CA LEU A 94 5.10 5.73 -4.46
C LEU A 94 5.30 7.21 -4.17
N SER A 95 4.75 8.08 -4.98
CA SER A 95 4.65 9.51 -4.71
C SER A 95 3.22 9.96 -4.94
N ALA A 96 2.67 10.65 -3.96
CA ALA A 96 1.31 11.15 -4.01
C ALA A 96 1.25 12.60 -3.55
N ALA A 97 0.29 13.36 -4.07
CA ALA A 97 0.09 14.76 -3.74
C ALA A 97 -1.36 15.06 -3.42
N MET A 98 -1.55 16.08 -2.58
CA MET A 98 -2.85 16.65 -2.28
C MET A 98 -2.72 18.13 -1.99
N ARG A 99 -3.83 18.84 -2.09
CA ARG A 99 -3.92 20.22 -1.62
C ARG A 99 -4.80 20.28 -0.38
N VAL A 100 -4.23 20.79 0.69
CA VAL A 100 -4.95 21.01 1.95
C VAL A 100 -4.86 22.48 2.30
N GLN A 101 -6.00 23.16 2.29
CA GLN A 101 -6.08 24.62 2.53
C GLN A 101 -5.17 25.40 1.56
N ARG A 102 -4.06 25.97 2.05
CA ARG A 102 -3.09 26.75 1.28
C ARG A 102 -1.78 26.03 1.03
N HIS A 103 -1.71 24.74 1.41
CA HIS A 103 -0.50 23.93 1.30
C HIS A 103 -0.69 22.89 0.20
N ASP A 104 0.26 22.87 -0.73
CA ASP A 104 0.45 21.74 -1.65
C ASP A 104 1.32 20.73 -0.92
N VAL A 105 0.74 19.58 -0.62
CA VAL A 105 1.36 18.50 0.18
C VAL A 105 1.73 17.36 -0.75
N ARG A 106 2.94 16.85 -0.59
CA ARG A 106 3.42 15.63 -1.26
C ARG A 106 3.86 14.62 -0.19
N ALA A 107 3.57 13.35 -0.42
CA ALA A 107 4.05 12.26 0.40
C ALA A 107 4.78 11.25 -0.48
N THR A 108 6.01 10.92 -0.12
CA THR A 108 6.80 9.84 -0.74
C THR A 108 6.75 8.64 0.19
N VAL A 109 6.43 7.46 -0.36
CA VAL A 109 6.36 6.20 0.38
C VAL A 109 7.36 5.24 -0.24
N THR A 110 8.30 4.77 0.56
CA THR A 110 9.35 3.83 0.14
C THR A 110 9.51 2.68 1.14
N GLY A 111 10.22 1.65 0.73
CA GLY A 111 10.53 0.50 1.58
C GLY A 111 9.58 -0.68 1.40
N SER A 112 9.55 -1.58 2.37
CA SER A 112 8.71 -2.78 2.38
C SER A 112 7.57 -2.66 3.40
N LEU A 113 6.66 -3.65 3.42
CA LEU A 113 5.58 -3.69 4.42
C LEU A 113 6.08 -3.69 5.87
N ASP A 114 7.26 -4.24 6.11
CA ASP A 114 7.82 -4.33 7.45
C ASP A 114 8.59 -3.05 7.82
N GLU A 115 9.19 -2.39 6.82
CA GLU A 115 10.01 -1.18 6.96
C GLU A 115 9.50 -0.11 5.99
N LEU A 116 8.29 0.39 6.25
CA LEU A 116 7.67 1.42 5.44
C LEU A 116 8.10 2.81 5.91
N GLU A 117 8.69 3.58 5.01
CA GLU A 117 9.09 4.96 5.25
C GLU A 117 8.17 5.91 4.48
N ILE A 118 7.63 6.91 5.19
CA ILE A 118 6.77 7.92 4.60
C ILE A 118 7.38 9.29 4.90
N GLU A 119 7.72 10.01 3.84
CA GLU A 119 8.29 11.34 3.90
C GLU A 119 7.30 12.39 3.36
N PRO A 120 6.59 13.11 4.24
CA PRO A 120 5.74 14.21 3.83
C PRO A 120 6.54 15.49 3.63
N SER A 121 6.11 16.29 2.66
CA SER A 121 6.64 17.63 2.40
C SER A 121 5.50 18.59 2.01
N SER A 122 5.69 19.90 2.15
CA SER A 122 4.70 20.88 1.72
C SER A 122 5.28 22.18 1.18
N SER A 123 4.46 22.86 0.39
CA SER A 123 4.72 24.23 -0.07
C SER A 123 3.46 25.09 0.20
N PRO A 124 3.53 26.17 1.01
CA PRO A 124 4.67 26.59 1.84
C PRO A 124 5.12 25.53 2.85
N PRO A 125 6.40 25.54 3.27
CA PRO A 125 6.95 24.51 4.15
C PRO A 125 6.30 24.59 5.55
N LEU A 126 6.02 23.42 6.11
CA LEU A 126 5.57 23.22 7.49
C LEU A 126 6.57 22.32 8.22
N ALA A 127 6.61 22.43 9.55
CA ALA A 127 7.30 21.45 10.36
C ALA A 127 6.67 20.04 10.13
N ARG A 128 7.48 18.99 10.22
CA ARG A 128 7.03 17.60 9.94
C ARG A 128 5.80 17.22 10.75
N ASP A 129 5.77 17.62 12.00
CA ASP A 129 4.71 17.34 12.96
C ASP A 129 3.38 18.01 12.59
N ASP A 130 3.48 19.30 12.24
CA ASP A 130 2.35 20.11 11.81
C ASP A 130 1.79 19.58 10.49
N LEU A 131 2.66 19.04 9.63
CA LEU A 131 2.29 18.49 8.36
C LEU A 131 1.49 17.18 8.52
N TRP A 132 1.87 16.31 9.47
CA TRP A 132 1.07 15.13 9.79
C TRP A 132 -0.32 15.48 10.32
N VAL A 133 -0.41 16.47 11.20
CA VAL A 133 -1.70 16.97 11.68
C VAL A 133 -2.55 17.46 10.52
N LEU A 134 -1.97 18.26 9.63
CA LEU A 134 -2.68 18.80 8.46
C LEU A 134 -3.17 17.68 7.53
N ILE A 135 -2.33 16.69 7.23
CA ILE A 135 -2.68 15.55 6.36
C ILE A 135 -3.82 14.73 6.97
N LEU A 136 -3.76 14.44 8.26
CA LEU A 136 -4.72 13.53 8.90
C LEU A 136 -6.04 14.22 9.26
N THR A 137 -6.03 15.51 9.60
CA THR A 137 -7.21 16.21 10.11
C THR A 137 -7.78 17.28 9.18
N GLY A 138 -6.97 17.76 8.22
CA GLY A 138 -7.32 18.91 7.37
C GLY A 138 -7.29 20.25 8.10
N GLN A 139 -6.88 20.27 9.36
CA GLN A 139 -6.84 21.50 10.18
C GLN A 139 -5.42 22.05 10.27
N PRO A 140 -5.27 23.39 10.28
CA PRO A 140 -3.96 24.00 10.49
C PRO A 140 -3.45 23.66 11.89
N PRO A 141 -2.13 23.61 12.04
CA PRO A 141 -1.50 23.45 13.36
C PRO A 141 -2.02 24.54 14.31
N SER A 142 -2.44 24.13 15.49
CA SER A 142 -2.87 25.03 16.55
C SER A 142 -2.14 24.71 17.83
N GLU A 143 -2.03 25.68 18.75
CA GLU A 143 -1.35 25.49 20.04
C GLU A 143 -1.89 24.28 20.84
N ARG A 144 -3.15 23.88 20.59
CA ARG A 144 -3.77 22.70 21.23
C ARG A 144 -3.18 21.36 20.75
N TRP A 145 -2.49 21.33 19.62
CA TRP A 145 -1.90 20.11 19.06
C TRP A 145 -0.44 19.93 19.48
N GLN A 146 0.20 20.99 19.99
CA GLN A 146 1.61 20.94 20.43
C GLN A 146 1.83 19.98 21.61
N ASP A 147 0.79 19.69 22.41
CA ASP A 147 0.83 18.73 23.52
C ASP A 147 0.64 17.26 23.10
N ARG A 148 0.24 17.01 21.86
CA ARG A 148 0.13 15.64 21.33
C ARG A 148 1.38 15.33 20.53
N SER A 149 2.18 14.39 21.05
CA SER A 149 3.46 14.06 20.45
C SER A 149 3.30 13.74 18.95
N ALA A 150 4.05 14.44 18.13
CA ALA A 150 4.14 14.24 16.69
C ALA A 150 4.47 12.80 16.31
N ALA A 151 5.31 12.14 17.12
CA ALA A 151 5.62 10.72 17.01
C ALA A 151 4.37 9.83 17.05
N ALA A 152 3.32 10.22 17.80
CA ALA A 152 2.06 9.48 17.83
C ALA A 152 1.28 9.65 16.53
N MET A 153 1.30 10.83 15.93
CA MET A 153 0.61 11.10 14.64
C MET A 153 1.33 10.42 13.47
N GLU A 154 2.66 10.46 13.46
CA GLU A 154 3.48 9.74 12.49
C GLU A 154 3.24 8.21 12.59
N SER A 155 3.28 7.67 13.82
CA SER A 155 3.00 6.27 14.08
C SER A 155 1.59 5.87 13.64
N LEU A 156 0.60 6.72 13.85
CA LEU A 156 -0.77 6.48 13.39
C LEU A 156 -0.86 6.49 11.87
N ALA A 157 -0.19 7.44 11.20
CA ALA A 157 -0.19 7.51 9.74
C ALA A 157 0.49 6.28 9.12
N VAL A 158 1.64 5.88 9.64
CA VAL A 158 2.35 4.67 9.22
C VAL A 158 1.51 3.42 9.50
N PHE A 159 0.86 3.35 10.68
CA PHE A 159 -0.04 2.26 11.03
C PHE A 159 -1.22 2.15 10.05
N LEU A 160 -1.89 3.26 9.75
CA LEU A 160 -3.01 3.29 8.80
C LEU A 160 -2.58 2.92 7.39
N ALA A 161 -1.45 3.45 6.92
CA ALA A 161 -0.89 3.09 5.62
C ALA A 161 -0.54 1.61 5.57
N ARG A 162 0.13 1.10 6.60
CA ARG A 162 0.50 -0.31 6.72
C ARG A 162 -0.73 -1.22 6.80
N ASP A 163 -1.74 -0.87 7.58
CA ASP A 163 -2.99 -1.66 7.69
C ASP A 163 -3.69 -1.77 6.34
N GLN A 164 -3.77 -0.69 5.56
CA GLN A 164 -4.32 -0.72 4.22
C GLN A 164 -3.48 -1.59 3.26
N LEU A 165 -2.16 -1.48 3.32
CA LEU A 165 -1.25 -2.28 2.49
C LEU A 165 -1.25 -3.76 2.91
N VAL A 166 -1.33 -4.06 4.21
CA VAL A 166 -1.44 -5.43 4.70
C VAL A 166 -2.76 -6.06 4.24
N ARG A 167 -3.86 -5.33 4.25
CA ARG A 167 -5.13 -5.82 3.67
C ARG A 167 -5.02 -6.07 2.18
N TRP A 168 -4.16 -5.34 1.50
CA TRP A 168 -3.92 -5.49 0.07
C TRP A 168 -3.12 -6.75 -0.26
N PHE A 169 -2.04 -6.99 0.50
CA PHE A 169 -1.07 -8.04 0.21
C PHE A 169 -1.08 -9.19 1.25
N GLY A 170 -1.69 -8.96 2.41
CA GLY A 170 -1.75 -9.91 3.52
C GLY A 170 -3.14 -10.50 3.75
N GLY A 171 -4.06 -10.36 2.79
CA GLY A 171 -5.43 -10.85 2.92
C GLY A 171 -5.44 -12.32 3.33
N ASP A 172 -6.13 -12.61 4.42
CA ASP A 172 -6.45 -13.97 4.85
C ASP A 172 -7.01 -14.73 3.64
N SER A 173 -6.24 -15.71 3.18
CA SER A 173 -6.59 -16.56 2.04
C SER A 173 -7.77 -17.49 2.32
N GLU A 174 -8.50 -17.28 3.40
CA GLU A 174 -9.67 -18.07 3.74
C GLU A 174 -10.95 -17.69 2.97
N GLY A 175 -10.94 -16.65 2.15
CA GLY A 175 -12.16 -16.13 1.51
C GLY A 175 -12.24 -16.14 -0.01
N LEU A 176 -11.17 -16.46 -0.73
CA LEU A 176 -11.17 -16.29 -2.20
C LEU A 176 -11.60 -17.55 -2.98
N LEU A 177 -11.49 -18.73 -2.41
CA LEU A 177 -11.84 -19.98 -3.09
C LEU A 177 -13.09 -20.68 -2.53
N ASP A 178 -13.68 -20.20 -1.43
CA ASP A 178 -14.91 -20.80 -0.86
C ASP A 178 -16.21 -20.29 -1.50
N ARG A 179 -16.13 -19.51 -2.58
CA ARG A 179 -17.29 -18.97 -3.31
C ARG A 179 -17.43 -19.46 -4.75
N VAL A 180 -16.83 -20.58 -5.07
CA VAL A 180 -17.07 -21.25 -6.36
C VAL A 180 -17.67 -22.62 -6.06
N GLU A 181 -18.97 -22.63 -5.80
CA GLU A 181 -19.85 -23.74 -6.11
C GLU A 181 -20.61 -23.44 -7.38
#